data_a53c62900812ef2a54a13f421d1d8f6f
#
_entry.id   a53c62900812ef2a54a13f421d1d8f6f
#
_cell.length_a   1.000
_cell.length_b   1.000
_cell.length_c   1.000
_cell.angle_alpha   90.00
_cell.angle_beta   90.00
_cell.angle_gamma   90.00
#
_symmetry.space_group_name_H-M   'P 1'
#
loop_
_entity.id
_entity.type
_entity.pdbx_description
1 polymer ?
#
loop_
_entity_poly.entity_id
_entity_poly.type
_entity_poly.pdbx_seq_one_letter_code
_entity_poly.pdbx_strand_id
1 'polypeptide(L)'
;MTNEEFNEGFRKRTRTFAATIINYCDDLPSLPSMKIVSYQLCKSSTSTGANFRAFCRGRSKNEKYAKICITVEEADETVYWLELILESGKDDSSRLHTSIQESTEILKIVAKIKSSFDS
;
A
#
# COMPACT_ATOMS: atom_id res chain seq x y z
N MET A 1 -16.71 15.80 -7.20
CA MET A 1 -15.54 15.02 -7.70
C MET A 1 -16.05 13.81 -8.49
N THR A 2 -15.56 13.62 -9.70
CA THR A 2 -15.89 12.45 -10.52
C THR A 2 -15.04 11.26 -10.06
N ASN A 3 -15.48 10.04 -10.47
CA ASN A 3 -14.68 8.84 -10.22
C ASN A 3 -13.30 8.93 -10.87
N GLU A 4 -13.23 9.55 -12.06
CA GLU A 4 -11.97 9.72 -12.76
C GLU A 4 -11.03 10.65 -12.01
N GLU A 5 -11.53 11.75 -11.50
CA GLU A 5 -10.75 12.69 -10.68
C GLU A 5 -10.26 12.02 -9.40
N PHE A 6 -11.14 11.27 -8.74
CA PHE A 6 -10.78 10.52 -7.54
C PHE A 6 -9.66 9.52 -7.85
N ASN A 7 -9.83 8.75 -8.91
CA ASN A 7 -8.85 7.72 -9.29
C ASN A 7 -7.49 8.32 -9.62
N GLU A 8 -7.47 9.47 -10.31
CA GLU A 8 -6.22 10.17 -10.61
C GLU A 8 -5.50 10.62 -9.34
N GLY A 9 -6.24 11.23 -8.43
CA GLY A 9 -5.71 11.68 -7.14
C GLY A 9 -5.21 10.50 -6.30
N PHE A 10 -5.95 9.41 -6.29
CA PHE A 10 -5.58 8.25 -5.49
C PHE A 10 -4.40 7.49 -6.09
N ARG A 11 -4.27 7.44 -7.41
CA ARG A 11 -3.06 6.91 -8.06
C ARG A 11 -1.82 7.67 -7.60
N LYS A 12 -1.91 9.00 -7.55
CA LYS A 12 -0.83 9.85 -7.05
C LYS A 12 -0.52 9.54 -5.60
N ARG A 13 -1.56 9.42 -4.79
CA ARG A 13 -1.42 9.16 -3.35
C ARG A 13 -0.70 7.84 -3.08
N THR A 14 -1.10 6.77 -3.75
CA THR A 14 -0.49 5.45 -3.57
C THR A 14 0.95 5.43 -4.08
N ARG A 15 1.25 6.13 -5.16
CA ARG A 15 2.61 6.25 -5.68
C ARG A 15 3.50 7.06 -4.74
N THR A 16 3.01 8.17 -4.21
CA THR A 16 3.74 8.97 -3.24
C THR A 16 4.03 8.17 -1.99
N PHE A 17 3.05 7.40 -1.51
CA PHE A 17 3.24 6.53 -0.36
C PHE A 17 4.32 5.48 -0.62
N ALA A 18 4.29 4.82 -1.78
CA ALA A 18 5.30 3.84 -2.15
C ALA A 18 6.71 4.45 -2.14
N ALA A 19 6.85 5.65 -2.70
CA ALA A 19 8.14 6.36 -2.70
C ALA A 19 8.59 6.67 -1.27
N THR A 20 7.68 7.08 -0.41
CA THR A 20 7.96 7.32 1.01
C THR A 20 8.47 6.04 1.69
N ILE A 21 7.84 4.90 1.40
CA ILE A 21 8.23 3.61 1.97
C ILE A 21 9.60 3.16 1.45
N ILE A 22 9.89 3.37 0.18
CA ILE A 22 11.22 3.05 -0.39
C ILE A 22 12.30 3.78 0.40
N ASN A 23 12.11 5.08 0.63
CA ASN A 23 13.07 5.88 1.39
C ASN A 23 13.15 5.45 2.86
N TYR A 24 12.01 5.11 3.44
CA TYR A 24 11.96 4.61 4.82
C TYR A 24 12.76 3.31 4.95
N CYS A 25 12.59 2.37 4.02
CA CYS A 25 13.30 1.10 4.03
C CYS A 25 14.81 1.29 3.94
N ASP A 26 15.26 2.24 3.12
CA ASP A 26 16.69 2.51 2.95
C ASP A 26 17.33 3.05 4.23
N ASP A 27 16.54 3.67 5.09
CA ASP A 27 17.01 4.24 6.35
C ASP A 27 16.93 3.27 7.53
N LEU A 28 16.35 2.09 7.33
CA LEU A 28 16.27 1.06 8.38
C LEU A 28 17.65 0.43 8.62
N PRO A 29 17.91 -0.06 9.87
CA PRO A 29 19.19 -0.72 10.16
C PRO A 29 19.46 -1.90 9.23
N SER A 30 20.74 -2.08 8.88
CA SER A 30 21.16 -3.16 7.98
C SER A 30 21.36 -4.47 8.75
N LEU A 31 20.32 -4.91 9.45
CA LEU A 31 20.28 -6.17 10.19
C LEU A 31 19.68 -7.26 9.31
N PRO A 32 20.07 -8.54 9.51
CA PRO A 32 19.50 -9.63 8.68
C PRO A 32 17.97 -9.63 8.66
N SER A 33 17.32 -9.48 9.80
CA SER A 33 15.86 -9.47 9.89
C SER A 33 15.26 -8.26 9.16
N MET A 34 15.88 -7.09 9.29
CA MET A 34 15.39 -5.88 8.66
C MET A 34 15.56 -5.91 7.15
N LYS A 35 16.55 -6.62 6.63
CA LYS A 35 16.69 -6.81 5.18
C LYS A 35 15.50 -7.58 4.63
N ILE A 36 15.05 -8.61 5.33
CA ILE A 36 13.89 -9.41 4.94
C ILE A 36 12.61 -8.56 5.00
N VAL A 37 12.40 -7.89 6.13
CA VAL A 37 11.19 -7.09 6.34
C VAL A 37 11.14 -5.91 5.36
N SER A 38 12.26 -5.22 5.15
CA SER A 38 12.35 -4.11 4.18
C SER A 38 12.00 -4.57 2.77
N TYR A 39 12.50 -5.74 2.37
CA TYR A 39 12.21 -6.29 1.06
C TYR A 39 10.69 -6.52 0.89
N GLN A 40 10.07 -7.18 1.87
CA GLN A 40 8.64 -7.47 1.82
C GLN A 40 7.80 -6.18 1.85
N LEU A 41 8.18 -5.24 2.69
CA LEU A 41 7.49 -3.96 2.81
C LEU A 41 7.58 -3.15 1.50
N CYS A 42 8.76 -3.05 0.91
CA CYS A 42 8.93 -2.39 -0.38
C CYS A 42 8.10 -3.07 -1.46
N LYS A 43 8.14 -4.41 -1.48
CA LYS A 43 7.40 -5.19 -2.47
C LYS A 43 5.89 -4.94 -2.37
N SER A 44 5.32 -5.03 -1.16
CA SER A 44 3.88 -4.87 -0.98
C SER A 44 3.41 -3.42 -1.22
N SER A 45 4.17 -2.43 -0.76
CA SER A 45 3.79 -1.04 -0.94
C SER A 45 3.85 -0.59 -2.40
N THR A 46 4.89 -1.00 -3.13
CA THR A 46 5.02 -0.70 -4.56
C THR A 46 3.97 -1.44 -5.37
N SER A 47 3.67 -2.69 -5.00
CA SER A 47 2.64 -3.49 -5.64
C SER A 47 1.24 -2.91 -5.45
N THR A 48 0.96 -2.32 -4.28
CA THR A 48 -0.32 -1.64 -4.02
C THR A 48 -0.55 -0.54 -5.05
N GLY A 49 0.42 0.33 -5.24
CA GLY A 49 0.30 1.43 -6.20
C GLY A 49 0.22 0.95 -7.64
N ALA A 50 1.05 -0.02 -8.00
CA ALA A 50 1.09 -0.56 -9.36
C ALA A 50 -0.24 -1.26 -9.72
N ASN A 51 -0.80 -2.02 -8.80
CA ASN A 51 -2.07 -2.72 -9.03
C ASN A 51 -3.27 -1.77 -9.01
N PHE A 52 -3.23 -0.72 -8.21
CA PHE A 52 -4.28 0.29 -8.28
C PHE A 52 -4.26 1.00 -9.64
N ARG A 53 -3.07 1.31 -10.14
CA ARG A 53 -2.93 1.89 -11.49
C ARG A 53 -3.49 0.94 -12.56
N ALA A 54 -3.21 -0.35 -12.44
CA ALA A 54 -3.75 -1.37 -13.33
C ALA A 54 -5.27 -1.46 -13.24
N PHE A 55 -5.82 -1.35 -12.02
CA PHE A 55 -7.26 -1.26 -11.81
C PHE A 55 -7.87 -0.10 -12.60
N CYS A 56 -7.26 1.08 -12.51
CA CYS A 56 -7.75 2.27 -13.23
C CYS A 56 -7.75 2.07 -14.74
N ARG A 57 -6.83 1.26 -15.25
CA ARG A 57 -6.67 0.98 -16.68
C ARG A 57 -7.37 -0.28 -17.16
N GLY A 58 -8.12 -0.92 -16.27
CA GLY A 58 -8.86 -2.14 -16.62
C GLY A 58 -9.89 -1.87 -17.71
N ARG A 59 -9.96 -2.78 -18.69
CA ARG A 59 -10.84 -2.64 -19.86
C ARG A 59 -12.18 -3.31 -19.68
N SER A 60 -12.36 -4.04 -18.60
CA SER A 60 -13.62 -4.71 -18.27
C SER A 60 -13.83 -4.70 -16.77
N LYS A 61 -15.07 -4.97 -16.35
CA LYS A 61 -15.40 -5.09 -14.93
C LYS A 61 -14.60 -6.21 -14.28
N ASN A 62 -14.44 -7.34 -15.00
CA ASN A 62 -13.69 -8.49 -14.49
C ASN A 62 -12.21 -8.17 -14.30
N GLU A 63 -11.58 -7.47 -15.26
CA GLU A 63 -10.19 -7.04 -15.12
C GLU A 63 -10.02 -6.10 -13.93
N LYS A 64 -10.93 -5.13 -13.80
CA LYS A 64 -10.90 -4.18 -12.68
C LYS A 64 -11.04 -4.90 -11.35
N TYR A 65 -11.99 -5.84 -11.26
CA TYR A 65 -12.19 -6.60 -10.03
C TYR A 65 -10.93 -7.40 -9.66
N ALA A 66 -10.34 -8.08 -10.63
CA ALA A 66 -9.11 -8.85 -10.38
C ALA A 66 -8.00 -7.95 -9.81
N LYS A 67 -7.83 -6.77 -10.37
CA LYS A 67 -6.77 -5.84 -9.94
C LYS A 67 -7.07 -5.23 -8.57
N ILE A 68 -8.32 -4.89 -8.28
CA ILE A 68 -8.63 -4.32 -6.95
C ILE A 68 -8.49 -5.38 -5.86
N CYS A 69 -8.78 -6.65 -6.15
CA CYS A 69 -8.56 -7.74 -5.19
C CYS A 69 -7.07 -7.83 -4.81
N ILE A 70 -6.18 -7.79 -5.80
CA ILE A 70 -4.73 -7.82 -5.54
C ILE A 70 -4.31 -6.58 -4.76
N THR A 71 -4.84 -5.41 -5.13
CA THR A 71 -4.53 -4.15 -4.45
C THR A 71 -4.87 -4.23 -2.96
N VAL A 72 -6.03 -4.80 -2.61
CA VAL A 72 -6.43 -4.96 -1.21
C VAL A 72 -5.46 -5.90 -0.47
N GLU A 73 -5.10 -7.02 -1.08
CA GLU A 73 -4.17 -7.97 -0.47
C GLU A 73 -2.82 -7.31 -0.18
N GLU A 74 -2.29 -6.58 -1.16
CA GLU A 74 -0.99 -5.92 -1.01
C GLU A 74 -1.03 -4.75 -0.02
N ALA A 75 -2.14 -4.02 0.00
CA ALA A 75 -2.33 -2.94 0.98
C ALA A 75 -2.39 -3.50 2.41
N ASP A 76 -3.10 -4.62 2.61
CA ASP A 76 -3.19 -5.29 3.90
C ASP A 76 -1.81 -5.79 4.35
N GLU A 77 -1.06 -6.40 3.43
CA GLU A 77 0.29 -6.88 3.71
C GLU A 77 1.23 -5.73 4.10
N THR A 78 1.08 -4.57 3.47
CA THR A 78 1.87 -3.39 3.81
C THR A 78 1.64 -2.94 5.25
N VAL A 79 0.38 -2.91 5.69
CA VAL A 79 0.05 -2.60 7.09
C VAL A 79 0.71 -3.62 8.02
N TYR A 80 0.63 -4.89 7.66
CA TYR A 80 1.22 -5.96 8.46
C TYR A 80 2.72 -5.75 8.70
N TRP A 81 3.49 -5.49 7.64
CA TRP A 81 4.94 -5.29 7.77
C TRP A 81 5.29 -4.07 8.60
N LEU A 82 4.54 -2.97 8.42
CA LEU A 82 4.79 -1.75 9.21
C LEU A 82 4.49 -1.99 10.70
N GLU A 83 3.39 -2.65 11.00
CA GLU A 83 3.03 -2.98 12.39
C GLU A 83 4.03 -3.93 13.01
N LEU A 84 4.56 -4.87 12.23
CA LEU A 84 5.57 -5.82 12.70
C LEU A 84 6.87 -5.10 13.07
N ILE A 85 7.29 -4.09 12.30
CA ILE A 85 8.47 -3.29 12.64
C ILE A 85 8.27 -2.61 13.99
N LEU A 86 7.10 -2.02 14.21
CA LEU A 86 6.78 -1.38 15.49
C LEU A 86 6.80 -2.39 16.64
N GLU A 87 6.13 -3.51 16.46
CA GLU A 87 6.03 -4.54 17.49
C GLU A 87 7.39 -5.15 17.84
N SER A 88 8.29 -5.27 16.85
CA SER A 88 9.64 -5.79 17.04
C SER A 88 10.53 -4.85 17.86
N GLY A 89 10.14 -3.58 18.00
CA GLY A 89 10.94 -2.56 18.68
C GLY A 89 12.12 -2.07 17.88
N LYS A 90 12.23 -2.42 16.59
CA LYS A 90 13.36 -1.99 15.76
C LYS A 90 13.26 -0.53 15.36
N ASP A 91 12.06 0.02 15.33
CA ASP A 91 11.81 1.43 15.11
C ASP A 91 10.50 1.82 15.80
N ASP A 92 10.45 3.02 16.33
CA ASP A 92 9.24 3.61 16.96
C ASP A 92 9.19 5.11 16.62
N SER A 93 9.71 5.48 15.45
CA SER A 93 9.77 6.86 15.01
C SER A 93 8.39 7.39 14.63
N SER A 94 8.23 8.71 14.65
CA SER A 94 7.00 9.35 14.14
C SER A 94 6.80 9.03 12.67
N ARG A 95 7.88 8.83 11.94
CA ARG A 95 7.89 8.44 10.54
C ARG A 95 7.19 7.08 10.34
N LEU A 96 7.48 6.11 11.20
CA LEU A 96 6.80 4.81 11.18
C LEU A 96 5.32 4.95 11.51
N HIS A 97 4.98 5.68 12.56
CA HIS A 97 3.58 5.89 12.95
C HIS A 97 2.77 6.59 11.86
N THR A 98 3.35 7.59 11.20
CA THR A 98 2.72 8.27 10.08
C THR A 98 2.49 7.31 8.91
N SER A 99 3.47 6.43 8.63
CA SER A 99 3.34 5.43 7.57
C SER A 99 2.26 4.40 7.87
N ILE A 100 2.15 3.97 9.13
CA ILE A 100 1.08 3.04 9.56
C ILE A 100 -0.29 3.69 9.34
N GLN A 101 -0.44 4.95 9.71
CA GLN A 101 -1.68 5.69 9.57
C GLN A 101 -2.07 5.82 8.09
N GLU A 102 -1.14 6.21 7.23
CA GLU A 102 -1.41 6.35 5.80
C GLU A 102 -1.71 4.99 5.16
N SER A 103 -0.96 3.96 5.51
CA SER A 103 -1.17 2.61 5.00
C SER A 103 -2.55 2.08 5.37
N THR A 104 -2.99 2.31 6.60
CA THR A 104 -4.31 1.89 7.08
C THR A 104 -5.42 2.63 6.32
N GLU A 105 -5.22 3.91 6.06
CA GLU A 105 -6.14 4.74 5.31
C GLU A 105 -6.29 4.22 3.86
N ILE A 106 -5.16 3.93 3.22
CA ILE A 106 -5.15 3.37 1.86
C ILE A 106 -5.89 2.03 1.82
N LEU A 107 -5.64 1.16 2.80
CA LEU A 107 -6.31 -0.14 2.89
C LEU A 107 -7.83 0.03 2.98
N LYS A 108 -8.31 0.95 3.82
CA LYS A 108 -9.75 1.21 3.97
C LYS A 108 -10.37 1.67 2.65
N ILE A 109 -9.68 2.53 1.93
CA ILE A 109 -10.17 3.06 0.66
C ILE A 109 -10.28 1.96 -0.39
N VAL A 110 -9.22 1.17 -0.58
CA VAL A 110 -9.24 0.10 -1.60
C VAL A 110 -10.20 -1.02 -1.24
N ALA A 111 -10.36 -1.32 0.06
CA ALA A 111 -11.34 -2.31 0.51
C ALA A 111 -12.76 -1.85 0.20
N LYS A 112 -13.05 -0.56 0.36
CA LYS A 112 -14.34 0.01 0.02
C LYS A 112 -14.59 -0.05 -1.49
N ILE A 113 -13.59 0.25 -2.30
CA ILE A 113 -13.69 0.15 -3.76
C ILE A 113 -14.01 -1.29 -4.14
N LYS A 114 -13.27 -2.26 -3.58
CA LYS A 114 -13.51 -3.68 -3.84
C LYS A 114 -14.96 -4.06 -3.49
N SER A 115 -15.44 -3.64 -2.33
CA SER A 115 -16.78 -4.01 -1.87
C SER A 115 -17.88 -3.51 -2.82
N SER A 116 -17.62 -2.43 -3.56
CA SER A 116 -18.58 -1.92 -4.53
C SER A 116 -18.81 -2.87 -5.71
N PHE A 117 -17.90 -3.82 -5.93
CA PHE A 117 -18.02 -4.86 -6.97
C PHE A 117 -18.71 -6.12 -6.45
N ASP A 118 -18.81 -6.28 -5.13
CA ASP A 118 -19.35 -7.50 -4.51
C ASP A 118 -20.89 -7.49 -4.39
N SER A 119 -21.51 -6.36 -4.67
CA SER A 119 -22.98 -6.23 -4.54
C SER A 119 -23.73 -6.51 -5.84
#